data_7e79431015773ffe4be0ff687a8894be
#
_entry.id   7e79431015773ffe4be0ff687a8894be
#
_cell.length_a   1.000
_cell.length_b   1.000
_cell.length_c   1.000
_cell.angle_alpha   90.00
_cell.angle_beta   90.00
_cell.angle_gamma   90.00
#
_symmetry.space_group_name_H-M   'P 1'
#
loop_
_entity.id
_entity.type
_entity.pdbx_description
1 polymer ?
#
loop_
_entity_poly.entity_id
_entity_poly.type
_entity_poly.pdbx_seq_one_letter_code
_entity_poly.pdbx_strand_id
1 'polypeptide(L)'
;LGAGDLGYTIPAEFNYPQYFHKKGALCAARTGDEVNPEKASSASQFYIVTGKKYSEAELGQMEKQMEGRLKQAIFNRLQTENKSKIMELYRSGNKEELAVLRDTLIGKTELEVEKRKDETKMPSELRETYKTIGGVPFLDNQYTVYGEVVEGLDIVDAIQQVKTNKQDRPTENVVIKSVEVLE
;
A
#
# COMPACT_ATOMS: atom_id res chain seq x y z
N LEU A 1 6.96 24.29 2.75
CA LEU A 1 6.65 23.48 3.92
C LEU A 1 6.29 22.08 3.45
N GLY A 2 6.67 21.04 4.21
CA GLY A 2 6.50 19.64 3.82
C GLY A 2 7.75 19.00 3.20
N ALA A 3 8.81 19.77 2.94
CA ALA A 3 10.10 19.27 2.47
C ALA A 3 11.19 19.24 3.57
N GLY A 4 10.77 19.39 4.85
CA GLY A 4 11.69 19.27 5.98
C GLY A 4 12.12 17.82 6.18
N ASP A 5 13.41 17.61 6.39
CA ASP A 5 14.02 16.32 6.65
C ASP A 5 14.98 16.44 7.84
N LEU A 6 14.99 15.43 8.70
CA LEU A 6 15.93 15.34 9.81
C LEU A 6 17.27 14.69 9.41
N GLY A 7 17.41 14.29 8.15
CA GLY A 7 18.62 13.66 7.61
C GLY A 7 18.73 12.16 7.90
N TYR A 8 17.67 11.52 8.39
CA TYR A 8 17.61 10.07 8.59
C TYR A 8 16.18 9.52 8.39
N THR A 9 16.11 8.24 8.13
CA THR A 9 14.85 7.49 8.02
C THR A 9 14.79 6.40 9.09
N ILE A 10 13.60 5.89 9.33
CA ILE A 10 13.33 4.77 10.24
C ILE A 10 12.95 3.55 9.39
N PRO A 11 13.46 2.34 9.68
CA PRO A 11 13.04 1.14 8.95
C PRO A 11 11.54 0.97 8.91
N ALA A 12 11.02 0.42 7.81
CA ALA A 12 9.62 0.09 7.70
C ALA A 12 9.25 -1.06 8.64
N GLU A 13 8.09 -0.96 9.30
CA GLU A 13 7.54 -1.98 10.19
C GLU A 13 6.09 -2.28 9.80
N PHE A 14 5.90 -3.29 8.94
CA PHE A 14 4.57 -3.68 8.47
C PHE A 14 4.06 -4.87 9.28
N ASN A 15 3.13 -4.60 10.19
CA ASN A 15 2.49 -5.61 11.04
C ASN A 15 1.04 -5.92 10.62
N TYR A 16 0.82 -6.03 9.32
CA TYR A 16 -0.47 -6.42 8.77
C TYR A 16 -0.74 -7.93 9.01
N PRO A 17 -1.94 -8.33 9.37
CA PRO A 17 -3.17 -7.57 9.48
C PRO A 17 -3.42 -6.91 10.84
N GLN A 18 -2.51 -7.01 11.80
CA GLN A 18 -2.70 -6.50 13.16
C GLN A 18 -2.83 -4.96 13.19
N TYR A 19 -1.98 -4.27 12.42
CA TYR A 19 -2.03 -2.81 12.26
C TYR A 19 -2.30 -2.47 10.81
N PHE A 20 -3.34 -1.70 10.56
CA PHE A 20 -3.81 -1.37 9.23
C PHE A 20 -4.41 0.04 9.18
N HIS A 21 -4.63 0.56 7.99
CA HIS A 21 -5.00 1.96 7.78
C HIS A 21 -6.50 2.22 7.98
N LYS A 22 -7.05 1.82 9.12
CA LYS A 22 -8.41 2.23 9.53
C LYS A 22 -8.45 3.73 9.81
N LYS A 23 -9.65 4.34 9.78
CA LYS A 23 -9.85 5.73 10.21
C LYS A 23 -9.30 5.92 11.63
N GLY A 24 -8.50 6.97 11.83
CA GLY A 24 -7.82 7.27 13.08
C GLY A 24 -6.43 6.63 13.22
N ALA A 25 -5.98 5.77 12.31
CA ALA A 25 -4.62 5.23 12.37
C ALA A 25 -3.58 6.35 12.22
N LEU A 26 -2.55 6.33 13.07
CA LEU A 26 -1.39 7.22 13.03
C LEU A 26 -0.24 6.52 12.31
N CYS A 27 0.21 7.09 11.22
CA CYS A 27 1.11 6.45 10.27
C CYS A 27 2.29 7.34 9.91
N ALA A 28 3.44 6.74 9.60
CA ALA A 28 4.59 7.45 9.09
C ALA A 28 4.43 7.78 7.61
N ALA A 29 4.76 9.01 7.21
CA ALA A 29 4.95 9.35 5.81
C ALA A 29 6.28 8.78 5.29
N ARG A 30 6.43 8.68 3.98
CA ARG A 30 7.67 8.29 3.31
C ARG A 30 7.76 8.83 1.88
N THR A 31 8.93 8.80 1.30
CA THR A 31 9.14 9.05 -0.12
C THR A 31 8.71 7.87 -0.98
N GLY A 32 8.49 8.10 -2.28
CA GLY A 32 8.04 7.09 -3.23
C GLY A 32 9.05 5.96 -3.46
N ASP A 33 8.56 4.81 -3.91
CA ASP A 33 9.33 3.56 -4.09
C ASP A 33 10.53 3.73 -5.06
N GLU A 34 10.47 4.67 -5.99
CA GLU A 34 11.56 4.95 -6.94
C GLU A 34 12.85 5.43 -6.28
N VAL A 35 12.72 6.17 -5.16
CA VAL A 35 13.85 6.71 -4.39
C VAL A 35 14.01 6.04 -3.03
N ASN A 36 13.04 5.23 -2.63
CA ASN A 36 12.98 4.56 -1.34
C ASN A 36 12.38 3.14 -1.49
N PRO A 37 13.08 2.23 -2.18
CA PRO A 37 12.57 0.87 -2.43
C PRO A 37 12.38 0.05 -1.15
N GLU A 38 13.09 0.37 -0.08
CA GLU A 38 12.97 -0.27 1.24
C GLU A 38 11.77 0.24 2.04
N LYS A 39 11.05 1.25 1.51
CA LYS A 39 9.87 1.87 2.12
C LYS A 39 10.13 2.44 3.52
N ALA A 40 11.36 2.86 3.79
CA ALA A 40 11.75 3.45 5.06
C ALA A 40 10.89 4.69 5.38
N SER A 41 10.51 4.82 6.63
CA SER A 41 9.63 5.87 7.14
C SER A 41 10.39 7.18 7.35
N SER A 42 9.72 8.31 7.12
CA SER A 42 10.24 9.62 7.56
C SER A 42 10.34 9.68 9.08
N ALA A 43 11.44 10.26 9.58
CA ALA A 43 11.66 10.46 11.01
C ALA A 43 10.86 11.63 11.60
N SER A 44 10.22 12.47 10.76
CA SER A 44 9.55 13.70 11.21
C SER A 44 8.15 13.91 10.64
N GLN A 45 7.78 13.17 9.61
CA GLN A 45 6.49 13.37 8.93
C GLN A 45 5.56 12.18 9.20
N PHE A 46 4.37 12.50 9.62
CA PHE A 46 3.31 11.54 9.89
C PHE A 46 1.97 12.01 9.31
N TYR A 47 1.01 11.12 9.26
CA TYR A 47 -0.37 11.45 8.91
C TYR A 47 -1.34 10.63 9.77
N ILE A 48 -2.56 11.14 9.89
CA ILE A 48 -3.67 10.44 10.52
C ILE A 48 -4.67 10.08 9.43
N VAL A 49 -5.07 8.82 9.37
CA VAL A 49 -6.00 8.33 8.35
C VAL A 49 -7.39 8.88 8.64
N THR A 50 -7.97 9.59 7.67
CA THR A 50 -9.37 10.00 7.70
C THR A 50 -10.24 9.06 6.87
N GLY A 51 -9.85 8.77 5.62
CA GLY A 51 -10.44 7.75 4.76
C GLY A 51 -11.95 7.82 4.56
N LYS A 52 -12.49 6.85 3.84
CA LYS A 52 -13.93 6.68 3.62
C LYS A 52 -14.38 5.28 4.03
N LYS A 53 -15.68 5.08 4.15
CA LYS A 53 -16.29 3.75 4.25
C LYS A 53 -16.40 3.13 2.86
N TYR A 54 -16.22 1.82 2.80
CA TYR A 54 -16.24 1.05 1.57
C TYR A 54 -17.44 0.10 1.54
N SER A 55 -18.02 -0.08 0.37
CA SER A 55 -18.97 -1.15 0.13
C SER A 55 -18.27 -2.49 -0.05
N GLU A 56 -19.01 -3.58 0.12
CA GLU A 56 -18.53 -4.94 -0.14
C GLU A 56 -18.00 -5.11 -1.57
N ALA A 57 -18.66 -4.48 -2.54
CA ALA A 57 -18.28 -4.52 -3.95
C ALA A 57 -16.92 -3.81 -4.19
N GLU A 58 -16.70 -2.65 -3.56
CA GLU A 58 -15.43 -1.91 -3.67
C GLU A 58 -14.27 -2.70 -3.07
N LEU A 59 -14.46 -3.31 -1.89
CA LEU A 59 -13.43 -4.14 -1.26
C LEU A 59 -13.15 -5.40 -2.08
N GLY A 60 -14.17 -6.05 -2.63
CA GLY A 60 -14.01 -7.18 -3.53
C GLY A 60 -13.29 -6.82 -4.83
N GLN A 61 -13.48 -5.60 -5.34
CA GLN A 61 -12.72 -5.11 -6.49
C GLN A 61 -11.25 -4.85 -6.17
N MET A 62 -10.95 -4.36 -4.96
CA MET A 62 -9.57 -4.19 -4.49
C MET A 62 -8.85 -5.53 -4.40
N GLU A 63 -9.46 -6.56 -3.85
CA GLU A 63 -8.88 -7.92 -3.81
C GLU A 63 -8.57 -8.44 -5.22
N LYS A 64 -9.47 -8.27 -6.17
CA LYS A 64 -9.22 -8.64 -7.58
C LYS A 64 -8.05 -7.86 -8.19
N GLN A 65 -7.89 -6.58 -7.85
CA GLN A 65 -6.74 -5.80 -8.29
C GLN A 65 -5.43 -6.29 -7.65
N MET A 66 -5.45 -6.66 -6.36
CA MET A 66 -4.29 -7.24 -5.67
C MET A 66 -3.91 -8.59 -6.31
N GLU A 67 -4.88 -9.46 -6.60
CA GLU A 67 -4.65 -10.72 -7.31
C GLU A 67 -4.05 -10.48 -8.71
N GLY A 68 -4.57 -9.50 -9.46
CA GLY A 68 -4.01 -9.10 -10.75
C GLY A 68 -2.56 -8.62 -10.67
N ARG A 69 -2.23 -7.82 -9.65
CA ARG A 69 -0.84 -7.38 -9.40
C ARG A 69 0.07 -8.53 -9.02
N LEU A 70 -0.38 -9.44 -8.16
CA LEU A 70 0.36 -10.66 -7.81
C LEU A 70 0.63 -11.50 -9.05
N LYS A 71 -0.38 -11.74 -9.89
CA LYS A 71 -0.26 -12.47 -11.17
C LYS A 71 0.78 -11.81 -12.07
N GLN A 72 0.74 -10.50 -12.24
CA GLN A 72 1.69 -9.77 -13.05
C GLN A 72 3.12 -9.84 -12.50
N ALA A 73 3.29 -9.70 -11.19
CA ALA A 73 4.59 -9.78 -10.53
C ALA A 73 5.24 -11.16 -10.70
N ILE A 74 4.46 -12.23 -10.50
CA ILE A 74 4.93 -13.62 -10.71
C ILE A 74 5.32 -13.83 -12.18
N PHE A 75 4.49 -13.40 -13.11
CA PHE A 75 4.76 -13.56 -14.54
C PHE A 75 6.03 -12.81 -14.96
N ASN A 76 6.21 -11.57 -14.53
CA ASN A 76 7.41 -10.77 -14.80
C ASN A 76 8.68 -11.43 -14.23
N ARG A 77 8.61 -11.97 -13.00
CA ARG A 77 9.71 -12.73 -12.41
C ARG A 77 10.07 -13.94 -13.25
N LEU A 78 9.08 -14.78 -13.60
CA LEU A 78 9.28 -15.97 -14.43
C LEU A 78 9.85 -15.64 -15.82
N GLN A 79 9.40 -14.53 -16.44
CA GLN A 79 9.98 -14.04 -17.69
C GLN A 79 11.45 -13.64 -17.51
N THR A 80 11.78 -12.96 -16.41
CA THR A 80 13.15 -12.54 -16.11
C THR A 80 14.07 -13.74 -15.89
N GLU A 81 13.62 -14.75 -15.15
CA GLU A 81 14.33 -16.02 -14.93
C GLU A 81 14.56 -16.79 -16.24
N ASN A 82 13.67 -16.67 -17.20
CA ASN A 82 13.75 -17.36 -18.51
C ASN A 82 14.25 -16.45 -19.64
N LYS A 83 14.76 -15.26 -19.34
CA LYS A 83 15.15 -14.24 -20.32
C LYS A 83 16.12 -14.77 -21.39
N SER A 84 17.14 -15.54 -20.98
CA SER A 84 18.13 -16.11 -21.92
C SER A 84 17.48 -17.05 -22.93
N LYS A 85 16.61 -17.95 -22.48
CA LYS A 85 15.87 -18.89 -23.34
C LYS A 85 14.91 -18.17 -24.29
N ILE A 86 14.19 -17.18 -23.79
CA ILE A 86 13.29 -16.34 -24.59
C ILE A 86 14.08 -15.65 -25.71
N MET A 87 15.24 -15.05 -25.39
CA MET A 87 16.09 -14.37 -26.36
C MET A 87 16.68 -15.33 -27.39
N GLU A 88 17.10 -16.53 -27.00
CA GLU A 88 17.59 -17.59 -27.90
C GLU A 88 16.51 -17.98 -28.93
N LEU A 89 15.30 -18.30 -28.45
CA LEU A 89 14.19 -18.69 -29.31
C LEU A 89 13.72 -17.55 -30.22
N TYR A 90 13.78 -16.33 -29.74
CA TYR A 90 13.47 -15.17 -30.58
C TYR A 90 14.49 -14.99 -31.71
N ARG A 91 15.80 -15.12 -31.40
CA ARG A 91 16.88 -15.01 -32.40
C ARG A 91 16.89 -16.13 -33.43
N SER A 92 16.55 -17.34 -33.01
CA SER A 92 16.45 -18.52 -33.94
C SER A 92 15.17 -18.50 -34.79
N GLY A 93 14.22 -17.56 -34.49
CA GLY A 93 12.94 -17.50 -35.16
C GLY A 93 12.00 -18.69 -34.87
N ASN A 94 12.27 -19.43 -33.81
CA ASN A 94 11.49 -20.61 -33.40
C ASN A 94 10.20 -20.18 -32.66
N LYS A 95 9.21 -19.75 -33.43
CA LYS A 95 7.93 -19.25 -32.92
C LYS A 95 7.12 -20.31 -32.18
N GLU A 96 7.22 -21.56 -32.57
CA GLU A 96 6.48 -22.65 -31.98
C GLU A 96 6.97 -22.95 -30.54
N GLU A 97 8.27 -23.11 -30.34
CA GLU A 97 8.84 -23.28 -28.99
C GLU A 97 8.65 -22.02 -28.13
N LEU A 98 8.69 -20.85 -28.73
CA LEU A 98 8.42 -19.60 -27.99
C LEU A 98 6.97 -19.56 -27.46
N ALA A 99 5.99 -20.04 -28.26
CA ALA A 99 4.60 -20.14 -27.83
C ALA A 99 4.45 -21.18 -26.69
N VAL A 100 5.06 -22.36 -26.83
CA VAL A 100 5.05 -23.41 -25.79
C VAL A 100 5.68 -22.91 -24.49
N LEU A 101 6.81 -22.20 -24.57
CA LEU A 101 7.43 -21.59 -23.38
C LEU A 101 6.51 -20.56 -22.72
N ARG A 102 5.88 -19.67 -23.49
CA ARG A 102 4.93 -18.69 -22.99
C ARG A 102 3.77 -19.36 -22.25
N ASP A 103 3.16 -20.39 -22.85
CA ASP A 103 2.03 -21.11 -22.24
C ASP A 103 2.47 -21.83 -20.95
N THR A 104 3.70 -22.38 -20.94
CA THR A 104 4.32 -22.95 -19.74
C THR A 104 4.46 -21.90 -18.63
N LEU A 105 4.94 -20.69 -18.94
CA LEU A 105 5.08 -19.60 -17.95
C LEU A 105 3.72 -19.13 -17.44
N ILE A 106 2.71 -19.07 -18.31
CA ILE A 106 1.33 -18.73 -17.90
C ILE A 106 0.80 -19.79 -16.93
N GLY A 107 0.92 -21.07 -17.24
CA GLY A 107 0.46 -22.15 -16.36
C GLY A 107 1.18 -22.17 -15.01
N LYS A 108 2.51 -21.94 -14.98
CA LYS A 108 3.27 -21.78 -13.74
C LYS A 108 2.79 -20.56 -12.92
N THR A 109 2.49 -19.46 -13.60
CA THR A 109 1.95 -18.25 -12.95
C THR A 109 0.62 -18.55 -12.26
N GLU A 110 -0.30 -19.22 -12.96
CA GLU A 110 -1.63 -19.55 -12.42
C GLU A 110 -1.54 -20.48 -11.22
N LEU A 111 -0.68 -21.49 -11.28
CA LEU A 111 -0.43 -22.39 -10.15
C LEU A 111 0.14 -21.66 -8.93
N GLU A 112 1.06 -20.72 -9.13
CA GLU A 112 1.65 -19.96 -8.03
C GLU A 112 0.66 -18.94 -7.46
N VAL A 113 -0.14 -18.28 -8.29
CA VAL A 113 -1.23 -17.38 -7.84
C VAL A 113 -2.22 -18.14 -6.97
N GLU A 114 -2.66 -19.34 -7.39
CA GLU A 114 -3.62 -20.13 -6.60
C GLU A 114 -3.06 -20.53 -5.23
N LYS A 115 -1.76 -20.87 -5.15
CA LYS A 115 -1.09 -21.16 -3.87
C LYS A 115 -0.98 -19.96 -2.94
N ARG A 116 -0.95 -18.76 -3.50
CA ARG A 116 -0.76 -17.50 -2.76
C ARG A 116 -2.03 -16.64 -2.71
N LYS A 117 -3.16 -17.19 -3.10
CA LYS A 117 -4.44 -16.48 -3.21
C LYS A 117 -4.89 -15.82 -1.90
N ASP A 118 -4.58 -16.48 -0.78
CA ASP A 118 -4.92 -15.92 0.54
C ASP A 118 -4.15 -14.64 0.87
N GLU A 119 -2.99 -14.42 0.26
CA GLU A 119 -2.22 -13.16 0.40
C GLU A 119 -2.95 -11.95 -0.19
N THR A 120 -3.89 -12.19 -1.12
CA THR A 120 -4.68 -11.14 -1.78
C THR A 120 -6.05 -10.94 -1.14
N LYS A 121 -6.39 -11.77 -0.15
CA LYS A 121 -7.66 -11.68 0.58
C LYS A 121 -7.54 -10.75 1.78
N MET A 122 -8.53 -9.91 1.93
CA MET A 122 -8.67 -9.10 3.14
C MET A 122 -9.33 -9.94 4.24
N PRO A 123 -8.72 -10.05 5.45
CA PRO A 123 -9.37 -10.68 6.58
C PRO A 123 -10.75 -10.10 6.86
N SER A 124 -11.70 -10.94 7.27
CA SER A 124 -13.10 -10.55 7.48
C SER A 124 -13.26 -9.41 8.48
N GLU A 125 -12.45 -9.37 9.52
CA GLU A 125 -12.45 -8.32 10.55
C GLU A 125 -12.04 -6.96 9.97
N LEU A 126 -10.99 -6.94 9.15
CA LEU A 126 -10.54 -5.72 8.48
C LEU A 126 -11.59 -5.24 7.47
N ARG A 127 -12.16 -6.18 6.72
CA ARG A 127 -13.23 -5.90 5.78
C ARG A 127 -14.42 -5.23 6.47
N GLU A 128 -14.85 -5.74 7.62
CA GLU A 128 -15.93 -5.15 8.39
C GLU A 128 -15.55 -3.77 8.94
N THR A 129 -14.33 -3.60 9.40
CA THR A 129 -13.82 -2.30 9.86
C THR A 129 -13.84 -1.27 8.73
N TYR A 130 -13.36 -1.60 7.53
CA TYR A 130 -13.40 -0.68 6.39
C TYR A 130 -14.80 -0.34 5.92
N LYS A 131 -15.79 -1.21 6.15
CA LYS A 131 -17.20 -0.96 5.86
C LYS A 131 -17.88 -0.04 6.89
N THR A 132 -17.55 -0.21 8.16
CA THR A 132 -18.23 0.45 9.28
C THR A 132 -17.52 1.72 9.74
N ILE A 133 -16.23 1.67 9.96
CA ILE A 133 -15.38 2.76 10.43
C ILE A 133 -14.78 3.53 9.25
N GLY A 134 -14.30 2.81 8.24
CA GLY A 134 -13.63 3.36 7.08
C GLY A 134 -12.11 3.34 7.22
N GLY A 135 -11.43 3.92 6.25
CA GLY A 135 -9.97 3.98 6.20
C GLY A 135 -9.42 4.06 4.78
N VAL A 136 -8.20 3.55 4.58
CA VAL A 136 -7.48 3.61 3.30
C VAL A 136 -6.76 2.29 3.01
N PRO A 137 -7.49 1.22 2.60
CA PRO A 137 -6.95 -0.15 2.48
C PRO A 137 -5.74 -0.28 1.55
N PHE A 138 -5.61 0.57 0.54
CA PHE A 138 -4.51 0.50 -0.43
C PHE A 138 -3.15 0.95 0.15
N LEU A 139 -3.12 1.52 1.37
CA LEU A 139 -1.90 1.85 2.10
C LEU A 139 -1.40 0.71 2.97
N ASP A 140 -2.20 -0.35 3.18
CA ASP A 140 -1.80 -1.51 3.95
C ASP A 140 -0.57 -2.19 3.33
N ASN A 141 0.39 -2.58 4.16
CA ASN A 141 1.71 -3.08 3.73
C ASN A 141 2.53 -2.10 2.87
N GLN A 142 2.16 -0.83 2.86
CA GLN A 142 2.89 0.22 2.13
C GLN A 142 3.48 1.28 3.05
N TYR A 143 2.87 1.49 4.21
CA TYR A 143 3.28 2.48 5.20
C TYR A 143 3.22 1.88 6.60
N THR A 144 4.12 2.32 7.48
CA THR A 144 4.13 1.91 8.89
C THR A 144 2.99 2.58 9.65
N VAL A 145 2.20 1.76 10.34
CA VAL A 145 1.19 2.19 11.32
C VAL A 145 1.77 1.96 12.70
N TYR A 146 1.89 3.02 13.52
CA TYR A 146 2.49 2.94 14.85
C TYR A 146 1.62 3.46 15.97
N GLY A 147 0.37 3.83 15.67
CA GLY A 147 -0.57 4.27 16.69
C GLY A 147 -1.96 4.48 16.14
N GLU A 148 -2.85 4.90 17.01
CA GLU A 148 -4.21 5.29 16.63
C GLU A 148 -4.73 6.41 17.54
N VAL A 149 -5.65 7.20 17.02
CA VAL A 149 -6.37 8.22 17.77
C VAL A 149 -7.39 7.52 18.66
N VAL A 150 -7.23 7.63 19.96
CA VAL A 150 -8.16 7.07 20.96
C VAL A 150 -9.29 8.03 21.33
N GLU A 151 -9.03 9.35 21.27
CA GLU A 151 -10.01 10.42 21.52
C GLU A 151 -9.80 11.57 20.55
N GLY A 152 -10.86 12.31 20.18
CA GLY A 152 -10.78 13.49 19.33
C GLY A 152 -10.79 13.22 17.83
N LEU A 153 -11.39 12.13 17.35
CA LEU A 153 -11.58 11.88 15.91
C LEU A 153 -12.40 12.99 15.22
N ASP A 154 -13.30 13.64 15.92
CA ASP A 154 -14.04 14.81 15.46
C ASP A 154 -13.12 16.00 15.20
N ILE A 155 -12.07 16.18 16.00
CA ILE A 155 -11.04 17.20 15.78
C ILE A 155 -10.23 16.88 14.54
N VAL A 156 -9.87 15.61 14.32
CA VAL A 156 -9.19 15.17 13.09
C VAL A 156 -10.06 15.46 11.86
N ASP A 157 -11.35 15.15 11.93
CA ASP A 157 -12.30 15.45 10.85
C ASP A 157 -12.43 16.98 10.63
N ALA A 158 -12.43 17.80 11.69
CA ALA A 158 -12.45 19.25 11.58
C ALA A 158 -11.17 19.79 10.91
N ILE A 159 -10.00 19.26 11.26
CA ILE A 159 -8.72 19.61 10.61
C ILE A 159 -8.74 19.30 9.12
N GLN A 160 -9.28 18.14 8.72
CA GLN A 160 -9.37 17.77 7.31
C GLN A 160 -10.29 18.69 6.51
N GLN A 161 -11.28 19.32 7.14
CA GLN A 161 -12.26 20.18 6.48
C GLN A 161 -11.83 21.65 6.39
N VAL A 162 -10.66 22.01 6.90
CA VAL A 162 -10.18 23.40 6.81
C VAL A 162 -9.95 23.79 5.34
N LYS A 163 -10.16 25.06 5.05
CA LYS A 163 -9.92 25.60 3.71
C LYS A 163 -8.45 25.45 3.32
N THR A 164 -8.21 24.88 2.14
CA THR A 164 -6.87 24.66 1.60
C THR A 164 -6.64 25.45 0.32
N ASN A 165 -5.39 25.60 -0.08
CA ASN A 165 -4.98 26.08 -1.39
C ASN A 165 -4.94 24.93 -2.43
N LYS A 166 -4.49 25.22 -3.66
CA LYS A 166 -4.39 24.23 -4.75
C LYS A 166 -3.41 23.07 -4.49
N GLN A 167 -2.59 23.15 -3.46
CA GLN A 167 -1.62 22.13 -3.05
C GLN A 167 -2.05 21.44 -1.73
N ASP A 168 -3.34 21.48 -1.43
CA ASP A 168 -3.95 20.92 -0.22
C ASP A 168 -3.37 21.45 1.11
N ARG A 169 -2.66 22.57 1.05
CA ARG A 169 -2.16 23.24 2.24
C ARG A 169 -3.26 24.11 2.85
N PRO A 170 -3.50 24.01 4.19
CA PRO A 170 -4.40 24.92 4.89
C PRO A 170 -4.05 26.40 4.64
N THR A 171 -5.05 27.21 4.31
CA THR A 171 -4.86 28.67 4.11
C THR A 171 -4.56 29.41 5.41
N GLU A 172 -5.05 28.88 6.53
CA GLU A 172 -4.68 29.27 7.88
C GLU A 172 -3.86 28.12 8.51
N ASN A 173 -2.80 28.45 9.25
CA ASN A 173 -1.95 27.42 9.82
C ASN A 173 -2.70 26.64 10.91
N VAL A 174 -2.73 25.31 10.77
CA VAL A 174 -3.04 24.38 11.86
C VAL A 174 -1.74 24.08 12.59
N VAL A 175 -1.67 24.42 13.87
CA VAL A 175 -0.42 24.37 14.65
C VAL A 175 -0.59 23.47 15.87
N ILE A 176 0.31 22.51 16.03
CA ILE A 176 0.45 21.74 17.27
C ILE A 176 1.11 22.65 18.29
N LYS A 177 0.37 23.00 19.36
CA LYS A 177 0.87 23.90 20.42
C LYS A 177 1.73 23.20 21.45
N SER A 178 1.38 21.96 21.77
CA SER A 178 2.08 21.13 22.75
C SER A 178 1.87 19.65 22.45
N VAL A 179 2.81 18.84 22.89
CA VAL A 179 2.73 17.39 22.91
C VAL A 179 3.18 16.93 24.29
N GLU A 180 2.43 16.03 24.90
CA GLU A 180 2.75 15.44 26.20
C GLU A 180 2.72 13.91 26.06
N VAL A 181 3.75 13.26 26.58
CA VAL A 181 3.80 11.79 26.66
C VAL A 181 3.22 11.41 28.01
N LEU A 182 2.15 10.61 28.00
CA LEU A 182 1.53 10.08 29.20
C LEU A 182 2.20 8.73 29.52
N GLU A 183 2.60 8.56 30.79
CA GLU A 183 3.16 7.30 31.31
C GLU A 183 2.05 6.31 31.72
#